data_15ff3c3582bf0da79e495bf0256442ed
#
_entry.id   15ff3c3582bf0da79e495bf0256442ed
#
_cell.length_a   1.000
_cell.length_b   1.000
_cell.length_c   1.000
_cell.angle_alpha   90.00
_cell.angle_beta   90.00
_cell.angle_gamma   90.00
#
_symmetry.space_group_name_H-M   'P 1'
#
loop_
_entity.id
_entity.type
_entity.pdbx_description
1 polymer ?
#
loop_
_entity_poly.entity_id
_entity_poly.type
_entity_poly.pdbx_seq_one_letter_code
_entity_poly.pdbx_strand_id
1 'polypeptide(L)'
;PLRRQRQMCIRDSFLVDIEAARFADDLGDNVQKLLAKTPEKIALRAPQGAVHLVMTHSHSLDEAICLQLLMRGDFAYLGLIGSKSKRARFAKRLAAAGVSPAMLDQLVCPIGISEINGKSPAHVALSIAADLAIWQQLREAAEQRVNGA
;
A
#
# COMPACT_ATOMS: atom_id res chain seq x y z
N PRO A 1 25.34 17.96 -7.74
CA PRO A 1 24.70 18.35 -6.47
C PRO A 1 23.16 18.31 -6.56
N LEU A 2 22.55 18.64 -7.70
CA LEU A 2 21.09 18.71 -7.89
C LEU A 2 20.36 17.36 -7.96
N ARG A 3 21.07 16.26 -8.22
CA ARG A 3 20.46 14.90 -8.26
C ARG A 3 20.12 14.34 -6.88
N ARG A 4 20.89 14.67 -5.83
CA ARG A 4 20.61 14.19 -4.46
C ARG A 4 19.41 14.89 -3.80
N GLN A 5 19.14 16.15 -4.14
CA GLN A 5 17.99 16.88 -3.62
C GLN A 5 16.66 16.40 -4.21
N ARG A 6 16.65 15.83 -5.43
CA ARG A 6 15.44 15.24 -6.03
C ARG A 6 15.02 13.90 -5.43
N GLN A 7 15.90 13.20 -4.72
CA GLN A 7 15.57 11.92 -4.07
C GLN A 7 14.92 12.10 -2.68
N MET A 8 14.99 13.28 -2.08
CA MET A 8 14.36 13.59 -0.79
C MET A 8 13.00 14.28 -0.90
N CYS A 9 12.58 14.67 -2.09
CA CYS A 9 11.38 15.47 -2.29
C CYS A 9 10.35 14.73 -3.09
N ILE A 10 9.18 14.61 -2.50
CA ILE A 10 7.88 14.44 -3.13
C ILE A 10 7.72 13.07 -3.79
N ARG A 11 7.30 12.11 -2.98
CA ARG A 11 6.63 10.92 -3.53
C ARG A 11 5.27 11.37 -4.02
N ASP A 12 5.08 11.34 -5.32
CA ASP A 12 3.76 11.52 -5.90
C ASP A 12 2.84 10.45 -5.37
N SER A 13 1.74 10.86 -4.75
CA SER A 13 0.75 9.97 -4.19
C SER A 13 -0.53 10.07 -5.01
N PHE A 14 -1.13 8.92 -5.28
CA PHE A 14 -2.44 8.83 -5.91
C PHE A 14 -3.45 8.36 -4.88
N LEU A 15 -4.43 9.19 -4.59
CA LEU A 15 -5.58 8.83 -3.79
C LEU A 15 -6.70 8.40 -4.73
N VAL A 16 -7.03 7.11 -4.69
CA VAL A 16 -8.02 6.51 -5.60
C VAL A 16 -9.29 6.17 -4.84
N ASP A 17 -10.43 6.66 -5.29
CA ASP A 17 -11.75 6.27 -4.73
C ASP A 17 -12.79 6.19 -5.85
N ILE A 18 -13.92 5.55 -5.54
CA ILE A 18 -15.09 5.44 -6.43
C ILE A 18 -16.05 6.60 -6.27
N GLU A 19 -15.92 7.41 -5.21
CA GLU A 19 -16.78 8.53 -4.87
C GLU A 19 -15.97 9.81 -4.62
N ALA A 20 -16.27 10.84 -5.37
CA ALA A 20 -15.60 12.16 -5.25
C ALA A 20 -15.73 12.77 -3.85
N ALA A 21 -16.86 12.56 -3.19
CA ALA A 21 -17.14 13.10 -1.85
C ALA A 21 -16.24 12.51 -0.73
N ARG A 22 -15.50 11.47 -1.01
CA ARG A 22 -14.56 10.85 -0.03
C ARG A 22 -13.17 11.49 -0.06
N PHE A 23 -12.87 12.26 -1.09
CA PHE A 23 -11.62 13.00 -1.12
C PHE A 23 -11.67 14.19 -0.17
N ALA A 24 -10.65 14.32 0.69
CA ALA A 24 -10.47 15.54 1.46
C ALA A 24 -10.23 16.74 0.53
N ASP A 25 -10.71 17.92 0.94
CA ASP A 25 -10.56 19.15 0.14
C ASP A 25 -9.12 19.64 0.13
N ASP A 26 -8.45 19.58 1.28
CA ASP A 26 -7.08 20.03 1.47
C ASP A 26 -6.11 18.83 1.48
N LEU A 27 -5.59 18.52 0.31
CA LEU A 27 -4.50 17.55 0.12
C LEU A 27 -3.26 18.30 -0.36
N GLY A 28 -2.09 17.87 0.10
CA GLY A 28 -0.83 18.46 -0.35
C GLY A 28 -0.65 18.40 -1.87
N ASP A 29 0.16 19.30 -2.42
CA ASP A 29 0.41 19.43 -3.87
C ASP A 29 0.95 18.17 -4.54
N ASN A 30 1.51 17.25 -3.75
CA ASN A 30 2.03 15.96 -4.19
C ASN A 30 1.00 14.84 -4.21
N VAL A 31 -0.28 15.13 -3.94
CA VAL A 31 -1.37 14.13 -3.93
C VAL A 31 -2.33 14.39 -5.07
N GLN A 32 -2.47 13.43 -5.95
CA GLN A 32 -3.44 13.49 -7.05
C GLN A 32 -4.68 12.65 -6.71
N LYS A 33 -5.86 13.26 -6.86
CA LYS A 33 -7.17 12.60 -6.68
C LYS A 33 -7.53 11.88 -7.98
N LEU A 34 -7.78 10.58 -7.91
CA LEU A 34 -8.25 9.78 -9.03
C LEU A 34 -9.62 9.18 -8.72
N LEU A 35 -10.65 9.71 -9.34
CA LEU A 35 -11.98 9.14 -9.30
C LEU A 35 -12.06 7.98 -10.29
N ALA A 36 -12.26 6.75 -9.82
CA ALA A 36 -12.24 5.56 -10.65
C ALA A 36 -13.36 4.58 -10.30
N LYS A 37 -14.18 4.23 -11.29
CA LYS A 37 -15.22 3.20 -11.14
C LYS A 37 -14.65 1.79 -10.92
N THR A 38 -13.42 1.56 -11.32
CA THR A 38 -12.72 0.26 -11.25
C THR A 38 -11.32 0.45 -10.65
N PRO A 39 -11.21 0.71 -9.33
CA PRO A 39 -9.92 0.97 -8.67
C PRO A 39 -8.90 -0.16 -8.86
N GLU A 40 -9.35 -1.42 -8.96
CA GLU A 40 -8.49 -2.57 -9.23
C GLU A 40 -7.77 -2.47 -10.58
N LYS A 41 -8.38 -1.84 -11.58
CA LYS A 41 -7.73 -1.59 -12.88
C LYS A 41 -6.77 -0.40 -12.81
N ILE A 42 -7.07 0.59 -11.98
CA ILE A 42 -6.16 1.73 -11.76
C ILE A 42 -4.89 1.25 -11.03
N ALA A 43 -5.03 0.38 -10.04
CA ALA A 43 -3.89 -0.21 -9.34
C ALA A 43 -2.88 -0.87 -10.31
N LEU A 44 -3.36 -1.50 -11.36
CA LEU A 44 -2.52 -2.11 -12.40
C LEU A 44 -1.75 -1.09 -13.27
N ARG A 45 -2.12 0.19 -13.25
CA ARG A 45 -1.42 1.25 -13.99
C ARG A 45 -0.32 1.91 -13.17
N ALA A 46 -0.22 1.59 -11.90
CA ALA A 46 0.86 2.10 -11.06
C ALA A 46 2.23 1.65 -11.61
N PRO A 47 3.27 2.48 -11.49
CA PRO A 47 4.60 2.10 -11.95
C PRO A 47 5.13 0.88 -11.18
N GLN A 48 6.05 0.17 -11.81
CA GLN A 48 6.78 -0.91 -11.15
C GLN A 48 7.47 -0.41 -9.87
N GLY A 49 7.42 -1.20 -8.81
CA GLY A 49 7.97 -0.82 -7.52
C GLY A 49 7.12 0.18 -6.73
N ALA A 50 5.86 0.40 -7.13
CA ALA A 50 4.96 1.25 -6.35
C ALA A 50 4.65 0.65 -4.97
N VAL A 51 4.36 1.55 -4.03
CA VAL A 51 3.81 1.22 -2.71
C VAL A 51 2.30 1.31 -2.78
N HIS A 52 1.61 0.24 -2.41
CA HIS A 52 0.16 0.19 -2.41
C HIS A 52 -0.39 0.07 -1.00
N LEU A 53 -1.34 0.95 -0.65
CA LEU A 53 -2.10 0.90 0.59
C LEU A 53 -3.57 0.67 0.25
N VAL A 54 -4.08 -0.50 0.56
CA VAL A 54 -5.47 -0.90 0.28
C VAL A 54 -6.31 -0.69 1.52
N MET A 55 -7.17 0.34 1.47
CA MET A 55 -7.98 0.80 2.61
C MET A 55 -9.38 1.20 2.15
N THR A 56 -10.04 0.36 1.34
CA THR A 56 -11.36 0.71 0.82
C THR A 56 -12.46 0.44 1.85
N HIS A 57 -13.64 0.95 1.58
CA HIS A 57 -14.85 0.69 2.40
C HIS A 57 -15.46 -0.70 2.16
N SER A 58 -14.97 -1.44 1.16
CA SER A 58 -15.52 -2.71 0.73
C SER A 58 -14.50 -3.84 0.77
N HIS A 59 -14.80 -4.88 1.55
CA HIS A 59 -13.94 -6.08 1.61
C HIS A 59 -13.76 -6.77 0.25
N SER A 60 -14.81 -6.78 -0.59
CA SER A 60 -14.74 -7.37 -1.93
C SER A 60 -13.85 -6.55 -2.86
N LEU A 61 -13.88 -5.22 -2.75
CA LEU A 61 -13.02 -4.34 -3.51
C LEU A 61 -11.56 -4.46 -3.05
N ASP A 62 -11.31 -4.50 -1.74
CA ASP A 62 -9.99 -4.78 -1.19
C ASP A 62 -9.42 -6.09 -1.75
N GLU A 63 -10.23 -7.15 -1.78
CA GLU A 63 -9.84 -8.47 -2.29
C GLU A 63 -9.51 -8.42 -3.79
N ALA A 64 -10.34 -7.74 -4.58
CA ALA A 64 -10.12 -7.59 -6.01
C ALA A 64 -8.82 -6.82 -6.32
N ILE A 65 -8.54 -5.74 -5.59
CA ILE A 65 -7.30 -4.97 -5.73
C ILE A 65 -6.09 -5.82 -5.33
N CYS A 66 -6.14 -6.48 -4.17
CA CYS A 66 -5.05 -7.33 -3.70
C CYS A 66 -4.78 -8.49 -4.67
N LEU A 67 -5.82 -9.13 -5.21
CA LEU A 67 -5.68 -10.20 -6.19
C LEU A 67 -4.90 -9.72 -7.43
N GLN A 68 -5.32 -8.60 -8.02
CA GLN A 68 -4.68 -8.06 -9.21
C GLN A 68 -3.21 -7.70 -8.96
N LEU A 69 -2.91 -7.05 -7.84
CA LEU A 69 -1.54 -6.67 -7.48
C LEU A 69 -0.65 -7.87 -7.19
N LEU A 70 -1.15 -8.87 -6.45
CA LEU A 70 -0.41 -10.10 -6.15
C LEU A 70 -0.16 -10.95 -7.41
N MET A 71 -1.11 -11.01 -8.33
CA MET A 71 -0.93 -11.70 -9.61
C MET A 71 0.09 -10.98 -10.51
N ARG A 72 0.14 -9.65 -10.45
CA ARG A 72 1.12 -8.84 -11.18
C ARG A 72 2.52 -8.94 -10.58
N GLY A 73 2.66 -8.87 -9.26
CA GLY A 73 3.89 -9.16 -8.53
C GLY A 73 5.02 -8.14 -8.64
N ASP A 74 4.79 -6.93 -9.12
CA ASP A 74 5.83 -5.92 -9.37
C ASP A 74 5.76 -4.69 -8.46
N PHE A 75 5.11 -4.80 -7.32
CA PHE A 75 5.05 -3.76 -6.30
C PHE A 75 6.25 -3.84 -5.34
N ALA A 76 6.58 -2.72 -4.69
CA ALA A 76 7.57 -2.71 -3.62
C ALA A 76 6.97 -3.02 -2.24
N TYR A 77 5.71 -2.63 -2.03
CA TYR A 77 4.97 -2.86 -0.79
C TYR A 77 3.49 -2.97 -1.09
N LEU A 78 2.82 -3.93 -0.48
CA LEU A 78 1.37 -4.08 -0.55
C LEU A 78 0.82 -4.25 0.87
N GLY A 79 0.19 -3.18 1.37
CA GLY A 79 -0.43 -3.13 2.68
C GLY A 79 -1.95 -3.13 2.61
N LEU A 80 -2.58 -3.94 3.43
CA LEU A 80 -4.04 -4.04 3.54
C LEU A 80 -4.48 -3.71 4.95
N ILE A 81 -5.42 -2.76 5.08
CA ILE A 81 -6.06 -2.50 6.37
C ILE A 81 -6.94 -3.67 6.79
N GLY A 82 -6.83 -4.08 8.03
CA GLY A 82 -7.65 -5.18 8.53
C GLY A 82 -7.16 -5.77 9.83
N SER A 83 -7.73 -6.91 10.19
CA SER A 83 -7.34 -7.71 11.35
C SER A 83 -6.60 -8.99 10.91
N LYS A 84 -6.01 -9.69 11.87
CA LYS A 84 -5.45 -11.04 11.65
C LYS A 84 -6.49 -12.00 11.06
N SER A 85 -7.74 -11.91 11.50
CA SER A 85 -8.84 -12.72 10.96
C SER A 85 -9.18 -12.37 9.52
N LYS A 86 -9.14 -11.07 9.14
CA LYS A 86 -9.29 -10.64 7.74
C LYS A 86 -8.14 -11.18 6.89
N ARG A 87 -6.89 -11.09 7.39
CA ARG A 87 -5.72 -11.65 6.70
C ARG A 87 -5.88 -13.13 6.41
N ALA A 88 -6.30 -13.94 7.39
CA ALA A 88 -6.47 -15.37 7.21
C ALA A 88 -7.55 -15.72 6.17
N ARG A 89 -8.69 -15.01 6.19
CA ARG A 89 -9.76 -15.18 5.18
C ARG A 89 -9.30 -14.79 3.78
N PHE A 90 -8.59 -13.67 3.66
CA PHE A 90 -8.06 -13.21 2.37
C PHE A 90 -7.03 -14.18 1.82
N ALA A 91 -6.09 -14.64 2.64
CA ALA A 91 -5.09 -15.63 2.22
C ALA A 91 -5.73 -16.89 1.63
N LYS A 92 -6.79 -17.42 2.27
CA LYS A 92 -7.52 -18.60 1.77
C LYS A 92 -8.17 -18.34 0.41
N ARG A 93 -8.83 -17.18 0.24
CA ARG A 93 -9.52 -16.83 -1.01
C ARG A 93 -8.55 -16.53 -2.15
N LEU A 94 -7.51 -15.77 -1.86
CA LEU A 94 -6.47 -15.43 -2.84
C LEU A 94 -5.70 -16.68 -3.30
N ALA A 95 -5.41 -17.62 -2.38
CA ALA A 95 -4.81 -18.90 -2.74
C ALA A 95 -5.74 -19.71 -3.66
N ALA A 96 -7.04 -19.76 -3.36
CA ALA A 96 -8.04 -20.42 -4.21
C ALA A 96 -8.18 -19.75 -5.59
N ALA A 97 -7.88 -18.46 -5.69
CA ALA A 97 -7.84 -17.70 -6.94
C ALA A 97 -6.50 -17.84 -7.70
N GLY A 98 -5.55 -18.65 -7.21
CA GLY A 98 -4.29 -18.95 -7.88
C GLY A 98 -3.09 -18.14 -7.45
N VAL A 99 -3.18 -17.33 -6.41
CA VAL A 99 -2.02 -16.61 -5.85
C VAL A 99 -1.10 -17.60 -5.14
N SER A 100 0.18 -17.59 -5.50
CA SER A 100 1.17 -18.48 -4.89
C SER A 100 1.44 -18.15 -3.42
N PRO A 101 1.87 -19.11 -2.59
CA PRO A 101 2.24 -18.85 -1.20
C PRO A 101 3.28 -17.74 -1.05
N ALA A 102 4.32 -17.75 -1.89
CA ALA A 102 5.36 -16.72 -1.89
C ALA A 102 4.82 -15.31 -2.14
N MET A 103 3.81 -15.17 -2.99
CA MET A 103 3.16 -13.88 -3.23
C MET A 103 2.22 -13.49 -2.08
N LEU A 104 1.54 -14.46 -1.47
CA LEU A 104 0.71 -14.21 -0.29
C LEU A 104 1.53 -13.69 0.90
N ASP A 105 2.77 -14.15 1.05
CA ASP A 105 3.66 -13.70 2.12
C ASP A 105 4.08 -12.23 1.96
N GLN A 106 3.99 -11.68 0.75
CA GLN A 106 4.26 -10.26 0.49
C GLN A 106 3.09 -9.33 0.88
N LEU A 107 1.91 -9.87 1.16
CA LEU A 107 0.77 -9.08 1.62
C LEU A 107 0.90 -8.75 3.12
N VAL A 108 1.16 -7.49 3.43
CA VAL A 108 1.20 -6.99 4.80
C VAL A 108 -0.23 -6.69 5.29
N CYS A 109 -0.72 -7.47 6.23
CA CYS A 109 -2.05 -7.28 6.83
C CYS A 109 -2.08 -7.89 8.25
N PRO A 110 -2.49 -7.13 9.26
CA PRO A 110 -2.80 -5.70 9.26
C PRO A 110 -1.59 -4.82 8.93
N ILE A 111 -1.83 -3.68 8.27
CA ILE A 111 -0.82 -2.63 8.12
C ILE A 111 -0.71 -1.81 9.40
N GLY A 112 0.48 -1.26 9.61
CA GLY A 112 0.78 -0.40 10.75
C GLY A 112 1.42 -1.13 11.92
N ILE A 113 1.88 -0.35 12.89
CA ILE A 113 2.58 -0.83 14.08
C ILE A 113 1.58 -1.22 15.14
N SER A 114 1.63 -2.48 15.62
CA SER A 114 0.68 -3.04 16.59
C SER A 114 0.70 -2.35 17.95
N GLU A 115 1.83 -1.74 18.32
CA GLU A 115 2.05 -1.02 19.57
C GLU A 115 1.36 0.35 19.60
N ILE A 116 1.05 0.91 18.44
CA ILE A 116 0.28 2.15 18.34
C ILE A 116 -1.21 1.78 18.38
N ASN A 117 -1.73 1.68 19.61
CA ASN A 117 -3.12 1.30 19.85
C ASN A 117 -4.03 2.53 19.78
N GLY A 118 -5.04 2.46 18.91
CA GLY A 118 -6.07 3.48 18.78
C GLY A 118 -6.99 3.19 17.61
N LYS A 119 -8.29 3.46 17.78
CA LYS A 119 -9.30 3.22 16.74
C LYS A 119 -9.65 4.48 15.95
N SER A 120 -9.14 5.65 16.36
CA SER A 120 -9.40 6.88 15.62
C SER A 120 -8.63 6.89 14.29
N PRO A 121 -9.15 7.54 13.25
CA PRO A 121 -8.46 7.66 11.97
C PRO A 121 -7.03 8.22 12.11
N ALA A 122 -6.82 9.16 13.03
CA ALA A 122 -5.50 9.74 13.29
C ALA A 122 -4.49 8.73 13.83
N HIS A 123 -4.91 7.85 14.76
CA HIS A 123 -4.04 6.79 15.28
C HIS A 123 -3.70 5.76 14.20
N VAL A 124 -4.68 5.39 13.39
CA VAL A 124 -4.47 4.46 12.26
C VAL A 124 -3.48 5.07 11.25
N ALA A 125 -3.66 6.32 10.89
CA ALA A 125 -2.77 7.01 9.96
C ALA A 125 -1.34 7.11 10.50
N LEU A 126 -1.17 7.47 11.78
CA LEU A 126 0.14 7.53 12.45
C LEU A 126 0.82 6.16 12.45
N SER A 127 0.09 5.10 12.81
CA SER A 127 0.60 3.73 12.83
C SER A 127 1.10 3.29 11.46
N ILE A 128 0.33 3.54 10.41
CA ILE A 128 0.69 3.20 9.03
C ILE A 128 1.89 4.03 8.55
N ALA A 129 1.91 5.32 8.84
CA ALA A 129 3.01 6.20 8.44
C ALA A 129 4.34 5.79 9.09
N ALA A 130 4.30 5.42 10.37
CA ALA A 130 5.48 4.93 11.10
C ALA A 130 5.97 3.58 10.54
N ASP A 131 5.07 2.65 10.25
CA ASP A 131 5.39 1.35 9.64
C ASP A 131 6.07 1.53 8.28
N LEU A 132 5.52 2.38 7.43
CA LEU A 132 6.11 2.70 6.12
C LEU A 132 7.49 3.37 6.23
N ALA A 133 7.67 4.25 7.21
CA ALA A 133 8.97 4.89 7.43
C ALA A 133 10.04 3.87 7.83
N ILE A 134 9.71 2.94 8.71
CA ILE A 134 10.61 1.83 9.12
C ILE A 134 10.91 0.93 7.92
N TRP A 135 9.88 0.50 7.19
CA TRP A 135 10.04 -0.34 6.00
C TRP A 135 10.96 0.32 4.97
N GLN A 136 10.80 1.62 4.72
CA GLN A 136 11.64 2.37 3.81
C GLN A 136 13.11 2.40 4.24
N GLN A 137 13.38 2.70 5.51
CA GLN A 137 14.74 2.72 6.06
C GLN A 137 15.44 1.38 5.91
N LEU A 138 14.73 0.28 6.20
CA LEU A 138 15.26 -1.07 6.07
C LEU A 138 15.58 -1.42 4.61
N ARG A 139 14.73 -1.01 3.68
CA ARG A 139 14.95 -1.20 2.25
C ARG A 139 16.16 -0.42 1.75
N GLU A 140 16.27 0.86 2.09
CA GLU A 140 17.42 1.72 1.72
C GLU A 140 18.74 1.15 2.27
N ALA A 141 18.74 0.67 3.50
CA ALA A 141 19.91 0.04 4.10
C ALA A 141 20.30 -1.28 3.39
N ALA A 142 19.32 -2.06 2.93
CA ALA A 142 19.59 -3.28 2.17
C ALA A 142 20.17 -2.96 0.77
N GLU A 143 19.63 -1.98 0.07
CA GLU A 143 20.11 -1.53 -1.24
C GLU A 143 21.56 -0.99 -1.16
N GLN A 144 21.90 -0.25 -0.10
CA GLN A 144 23.25 0.25 0.13
C GLN A 144 24.27 -0.86 0.36
N ARG A 145 23.90 -1.94 1.06
CA ARG A 145 24.78 -3.11 1.27
C ARG A 145 25.09 -3.87 -0.01
N VAL A 146 24.12 -3.96 -0.92
CA VAL A 146 24.30 -4.63 -2.21
C VAL A 146 25.16 -3.81 -3.15
N ASN A 147 25.03 -2.48 -3.14
CA ASN A 147 25.77 -1.56 -4.03
C ASN A 147 27.15 -1.17 -3.50
N GLY A 148 27.48 -1.47 -2.26
CA GLY A 148 28.77 -1.17 -1.62
C GLY A 148 29.72 -2.38 -1.48
N ALA A 149 29.32 -3.55 -2.00
CA ALA A 149 30.12 -4.76 -2.11
C ALA A 149 30.59 -4.97 -3.55
#